data_1aa5542665cf6f04d6b2aa2f3ef9937c
#
_entry.id   1aa5542665cf6f04d6b2aa2f3ef9937c
#
_cell.length_a   1.000
_cell.length_b   1.000
_cell.length_c   1.000
_cell.angle_alpha   90.00
_cell.angle_beta   90.00
_cell.angle_gamma   90.00
#
_symmetry.space_group_name_H-M   'P 1'
#
loop_
_entity.id
_entity.type
_entity.pdbx_description
1 polymer ?
#
loop_
_entity_poly.entity_id
_entity_poly.type
_entity_poly.pdbx_seq_one_letter_code
_entity_poly.pdbx_strand_id
1 'polypeptide(L)'
;TNGDVLGHHGDDGSIDIWVLKLDVLGNIEWQRSLGGTSGEEGYTVDILTDLNYIIAGHAFSNDGDVTGNHGQSDYWIIKLSTAGEIIWQKCLGGTDYDYGFCVNATSDGGCIVTGSSESINGDVTGHHGTGARDDMWIVKLDFNGIIEWQKSFGGTKDDYGRQIINTTDGNYIFTGFTYSNDGDVIFNHGNSDAWVVKINPLGEIIWQKSLGGSEDDYGSNIIELNDHSFAVLVQTYSNDGDVSFNHGSMDYWLVKLFPECLPSPELCNSLDDNCNGLIDDGITETITISAGGPITFCQGSSVLLTATYSGATVQWNKNGTNIPGATSETYNVTTKGNYSCVTTSACDTTESTPIFVNVIKNPNASISAGGPTTFCAGGSVILTEVAVAGCTYQWYKGATPIAGATSLTYT
;
A
#
# COMPACT_ATOMS: atom_id res chain seq x y z
N THR A 1 -14.65 12.53 45.63
CA THR A 1 -15.31 13.31 44.58
C THR A 1 -15.36 14.79 44.94
N ASN A 2 -14.58 15.63 44.29
CA ASN A 2 -14.68 17.07 44.35
C ASN A 2 -14.35 17.67 42.98
N GLY A 3 -14.77 18.94 42.75
CA GLY A 3 -14.57 19.58 41.46
C GLY A 3 -15.46 19.00 40.35
N ASP A 4 -14.86 18.71 39.18
CA ASP A 4 -15.60 18.31 37.98
C ASP A 4 -15.93 16.82 37.91
N VAL A 5 -15.30 15.98 38.76
CA VAL A 5 -15.51 14.51 38.74
C VAL A 5 -16.79 14.14 39.47
N LEU A 6 -17.71 13.50 38.76
CA LEU A 6 -19.00 13.04 39.27
C LEU A 6 -19.11 11.50 39.13
N GLY A 7 -19.74 10.86 40.11
CA GLY A 7 -20.12 9.43 40.02
C GLY A 7 -19.01 8.45 40.37
N HIS A 8 -17.97 8.87 41.09
CA HIS A 8 -16.91 7.97 41.57
C HIS A 8 -17.47 6.83 42.44
N HIS A 9 -17.00 5.63 42.21
CA HIS A 9 -17.33 4.42 42.93
C HIS A 9 -16.27 4.11 44.01
N GLY A 10 -16.66 3.37 45.03
CA GLY A 10 -15.74 2.99 46.10
C GLY A 10 -15.43 4.06 47.16
N ASP A 11 -14.43 3.79 47.99
CA ASP A 11 -14.00 4.66 49.10
C ASP A 11 -12.96 5.70 48.66
N ASP A 12 -12.65 6.68 49.57
CA ASP A 12 -11.56 7.64 49.38
C ASP A 12 -10.23 6.90 49.17
N GLY A 13 -9.77 6.81 47.95
CA GLY A 13 -8.49 6.14 47.57
C GLY A 13 -8.63 5.08 46.47
N SER A 14 -9.84 4.66 46.13
CA SER A 14 -10.06 3.90 44.87
C SER A 14 -9.90 4.82 43.66
N ILE A 15 -9.60 4.21 42.51
CA ILE A 15 -9.40 4.93 41.23
C ILE A 15 -10.45 4.42 40.26
N ASP A 16 -11.23 5.33 39.63
CA ASP A 16 -12.13 5.00 38.56
C ASP A 16 -11.62 5.57 37.23
N ILE A 17 -12.02 4.98 36.12
CA ILE A 17 -11.80 5.56 34.80
C ILE A 17 -12.72 6.76 34.62
N TRP A 18 -12.18 7.96 34.46
CA TRP A 18 -12.94 9.15 34.17
C TRP A 18 -12.90 9.48 32.68
N VAL A 19 -14.04 9.36 32.02
CA VAL A 19 -14.20 9.59 30.58
C VAL A 19 -14.91 10.91 30.34
N LEU A 20 -14.34 11.75 29.46
CA LEU A 20 -14.88 13.05 29.08
C LEU A 20 -15.10 13.12 27.58
N LYS A 21 -16.23 13.66 27.17
CA LYS A 21 -16.44 14.17 25.83
C LYS A 21 -16.53 15.69 25.86
N LEU A 22 -15.70 16.32 25.05
CA LEU A 22 -15.65 17.77 24.92
C LEU A 22 -16.20 18.20 23.54
N ASP A 23 -16.83 19.38 23.52
CA ASP A 23 -17.15 20.04 22.26
C ASP A 23 -15.92 20.69 21.63
N VAL A 24 -16.06 21.28 20.44
CA VAL A 24 -14.95 21.95 19.72
C VAL A 24 -14.39 23.18 20.43
N LEU A 25 -15.08 23.68 21.48
CA LEU A 25 -14.67 24.82 22.31
C LEU A 25 -14.03 24.38 23.64
N GLY A 26 -13.98 23.05 23.90
CA GLY A 26 -13.44 22.48 25.13
C GLY A 26 -14.45 22.40 26.27
N ASN A 27 -15.75 22.63 26.06
CA ASN A 27 -16.77 22.44 27.09
C ASN A 27 -17.14 20.96 27.19
N ILE A 28 -17.46 20.51 28.43
CA ILE A 28 -17.89 19.14 28.68
C ILE A 28 -19.31 18.95 28.08
N GLU A 29 -19.43 18.05 27.08
CA GLU A 29 -20.74 17.60 26.58
C GLU A 29 -21.33 16.56 27.53
N TRP A 30 -20.50 15.63 27.96
CA TRP A 30 -20.84 14.63 28.97
C TRP A 30 -19.57 14.10 29.65
N GLN A 31 -19.74 13.48 30.83
CA GLN A 31 -18.70 12.77 31.56
C GLN A 31 -19.27 11.51 32.19
N ARG A 32 -18.39 10.53 32.44
CA ARG A 32 -18.67 9.29 33.17
C ARG A 32 -17.47 8.95 34.06
N SER A 33 -17.78 8.51 35.29
CA SER A 33 -16.85 7.74 36.11
C SER A 33 -17.28 6.28 35.99
N LEU A 34 -16.37 5.42 35.59
CA LEU A 34 -16.61 4.00 35.32
C LEU A 34 -15.70 3.18 36.21
N GLY A 35 -16.29 2.28 37.00
CA GLY A 35 -15.53 1.46 37.92
C GLY A 35 -16.37 0.70 38.92
N GLY A 36 -15.71 0.21 39.96
CA GLY A 36 -16.31 -0.50 41.09
C GLY A 36 -15.71 -0.07 42.42
N THR A 37 -15.68 -0.97 43.39
CA THR A 37 -15.19 -0.63 44.73
C THR A 37 -13.65 -0.68 44.87
N SER A 38 -12.94 -1.29 43.94
CA SER A 38 -11.49 -1.33 43.89
C SER A 38 -10.91 -0.28 42.94
N GLY A 39 -9.76 -0.53 42.28
CA GLY A 39 -9.15 0.41 41.35
C GLY A 39 -9.35 0.00 39.89
N GLU A 40 -9.61 0.98 39.02
CA GLU A 40 -9.66 0.80 37.58
C GLU A 40 -8.82 1.88 36.87
N GLU A 41 -7.98 1.46 35.95
CA GLU A 41 -7.17 2.37 35.14
C GLU A 41 -7.48 2.23 33.66
N GLY A 42 -7.77 3.35 33.00
CA GLY A 42 -8.00 3.41 31.56
C GLY A 42 -6.85 4.13 30.86
N TYR A 43 -6.38 3.57 29.75
CA TYR A 43 -5.19 4.06 29.05
C TYR A 43 -5.49 4.62 27.67
N THR A 44 -6.38 4.00 26.91
CA THR A 44 -6.68 4.44 25.55
C THR A 44 -8.17 4.39 25.24
N VAL A 45 -8.57 5.26 24.34
CA VAL A 45 -9.90 5.32 23.75
C VAL A 45 -9.78 5.46 22.24
N ASP A 46 -10.63 4.77 21.50
CA ASP A 46 -10.74 4.90 20.05
C ASP A 46 -12.21 4.95 19.61
N ILE A 47 -12.44 5.29 18.34
CA ILE A 47 -13.78 5.44 17.75
C ILE A 47 -14.02 4.28 16.79
N LEU A 48 -15.04 3.48 17.06
CA LEU A 48 -15.47 2.36 16.22
C LEU A 48 -16.16 2.86 14.94
N THR A 49 -16.30 1.96 13.96
CA THR A 49 -16.95 2.26 12.67
C THR A 49 -18.40 2.67 12.80
N ASP A 50 -19.08 2.31 13.91
CA ASP A 50 -20.45 2.71 14.27
C ASP A 50 -20.51 4.03 15.05
N LEU A 51 -19.39 4.76 15.15
CA LEU A 51 -19.19 6.03 15.87
C LEU A 51 -19.29 5.93 17.40
N ASN A 52 -19.41 4.74 17.96
CA ASN A 52 -19.30 4.48 19.39
C ASN A 52 -17.83 4.49 19.83
N TYR A 53 -17.61 4.60 21.12
CA TYR A 53 -16.26 4.63 21.70
C TYR A 53 -15.88 3.27 22.23
N ILE A 54 -14.62 2.90 22.07
CA ILE A 54 -14.01 1.72 22.71
C ILE A 54 -12.88 2.17 23.62
N ILE A 55 -12.86 1.67 24.84
CA ILE A 55 -11.86 2.01 25.86
C ILE A 55 -11.18 0.73 26.30
N ALA A 56 -9.87 0.78 26.51
CA ALA A 56 -9.12 -0.28 27.16
C ALA A 56 -8.39 0.24 28.39
N GLY A 57 -8.37 -0.64 29.38
CA GLY A 57 -7.68 -0.51 30.64
C GLY A 57 -7.63 -1.83 31.38
N HIS A 58 -7.56 -1.77 32.68
CA HIS A 58 -7.71 -2.95 33.55
C HIS A 58 -8.57 -2.62 34.77
N ALA A 59 -9.12 -3.66 35.39
CA ALA A 59 -9.98 -3.54 36.56
C ALA A 59 -9.62 -4.55 37.63
N PHE A 60 -9.57 -4.09 38.88
CA PHE A 60 -9.45 -4.92 40.07
C PHE A 60 -10.80 -5.24 40.70
N SER A 61 -11.84 -4.51 40.34
CA SER A 61 -13.20 -4.72 40.85
C SER A 61 -13.89 -5.91 40.18
N ASN A 62 -14.94 -6.41 40.87
CA ASN A 62 -15.93 -7.30 40.27
C ASN A 62 -17.35 -6.88 40.71
N ASP A 63 -17.57 -5.58 40.81
CA ASP A 63 -18.83 -4.93 41.16
C ASP A 63 -18.95 -3.56 40.46
N GLY A 64 -20.04 -2.83 40.73
CA GLY A 64 -20.31 -1.56 40.09
C GLY A 64 -20.55 -1.75 38.58
N ASP A 65 -19.77 -1.06 37.75
CA ASP A 65 -19.81 -1.19 36.28
C ASP A 65 -18.99 -2.41 35.81
N VAL A 66 -18.13 -2.98 36.66
CA VAL A 66 -17.21 -4.08 36.35
C VAL A 66 -17.85 -5.40 36.67
N THR A 67 -17.93 -6.28 35.67
CA THR A 67 -18.38 -7.67 35.89
C THR A 67 -17.51 -8.65 35.12
N GLY A 68 -17.29 -9.82 35.72
CA GLY A 68 -16.56 -10.90 35.07
C GLY A 68 -15.05 -10.87 35.27
N ASN A 69 -14.52 -10.12 36.23
CA ASN A 69 -13.13 -10.23 36.62
C ASN A 69 -12.83 -11.64 37.15
N HIS A 70 -11.78 -12.28 36.65
CA HIS A 70 -11.42 -13.67 36.86
C HIS A 70 -10.39 -13.86 37.98
N GLY A 71 -9.67 -12.78 38.38
CA GLY A 71 -8.58 -12.92 39.31
C GLY A 71 -8.16 -11.65 40.04
N GLN A 72 -6.89 -11.33 39.92
CA GLN A 72 -6.30 -10.14 40.55
C GLN A 72 -6.73 -8.86 39.79
N SER A 73 -6.38 -8.75 38.52
CA SER A 73 -6.88 -7.73 37.61
C SER A 73 -7.00 -8.31 36.19
N ASP A 74 -8.04 -7.91 35.48
CA ASP A 74 -8.28 -8.31 34.10
C ASP A 74 -8.19 -7.09 33.17
N TYR A 75 -7.89 -7.31 31.88
CA TYR A 75 -8.18 -6.31 30.84
C TYR A 75 -9.64 -5.90 30.96
N TRP A 76 -9.91 -4.63 31.08
CA TRP A 76 -11.27 -4.12 31.06
C TRP A 76 -11.54 -3.34 29.79
N ILE A 77 -12.37 -3.91 28.94
CA ILE A 77 -12.70 -3.33 27.63
C ILE A 77 -14.15 -2.86 27.67
N ILE A 78 -14.39 -1.59 27.34
CA ILE A 78 -15.69 -0.95 27.50
C ILE A 78 -16.10 -0.31 26.18
N LYS A 79 -17.28 -0.69 25.67
CA LYS A 79 -17.91 0.02 24.54
C LYS A 79 -18.95 1.00 25.09
N LEU A 80 -18.77 2.29 24.76
CA LEU A 80 -19.72 3.34 25.10
C LEU A 80 -20.44 3.85 23.86
N SER A 81 -21.71 4.19 24.03
CA SER A 81 -22.47 4.92 23.03
C SER A 81 -21.94 6.35 22.84
N THR A 82 -22.36 7.03 21.78
CA THR A 82 -22.07 8.45 21.55
C THR A 82 -22.55 9.37 22.69
N ALA A 83 -23.50 8.89 23.52
CA ALA A 83 -24.01 9.59 24.72
C ALA A 83 -23.27 9.19 26.00
N GLY A 84 -22.24 8.35 25.93
CA GLY A 84 -21.44 7.89 27.06
C GLY A 84 -22.11 6.79 27.91
N GLU A 85 -23.13 6.07 27.38
CA GLU A 85 -23.74 4.94 28.07
C GLU A 85 -23.01 3.65 27.71
N ILE A 86 -22.81 2.74 28.69
CA ILE A 86 -22.19 1.43 28.46
C ILE A 86 -23.10 0.60 27.55
N ILE A 87 -22.61 0.20 26.39
CA ILE A 87 -23.29 -0.74 25.50
C ILE A 87 -22.94 -2.16 25.93
N TRP A 88 -21.65 -2.42 26.14
CA TRP A 88 -21.13 -3.64 26.72
C TRP A 88 -19.78 -3.38 27.40
N GLN A 89 -19.41 -4.25 28.30
CA GLN A 89 -18.08 -4.30 28.90
C GLN A 89 -17.63 -5.77 28.99
N LYS A 90 -16.31 -5.99 29.01
CA LYS A 90 -15.68 -7.28 29.15
C LYS A 90 -14.46 -7.18 30.07
N CYS A 91 -14.39 -8.07 31.04
CA CYS A 91 -13.15 -8.42 31.71
C CYS A 91 -12.57 -9.65 30.99
N LEU A 92 -11.33 -9.56 30.57
CA LEU A 92 -10.62 -10.62 29.83
C LEU A 92 -9.31 -10.90 30.55
N GLY A 93 -9.06 -12.15 30.88
CA GLY A 93 -7.87 -12.53 31.62
C GLY A 93 -7.99 -13.90 32.27
N GLY A 94 -7.23 -14.11 33.32
CA GLY A 94 -7.26 -15.33 34.12
C GLY A 94 -7.13 -15.04 35.61
N THR A 95 -6.44 -15.92 36.35
CA THR A 95 -6.38 -15.80 37.82
C THR A 95 -5.34 -14.83 38.36
N ASP A 96 -4.41 -14.41 37.54
CA ASP A 96 -3.30 -13.52 37.90
C ASP A 96 -3.53 -12.11 37.38
N TYR A 97 -2.47 -11.32 37.17
CA TYR A 97 -2.60 -9.94 36.68
C TYR A 97 -2.62 -9.89 35.18
N ASP A 98 -3.61 -9.18 34.62
CA ASP A 98 -3.77 -8.93 33.21
C ASP A 98 -4.02 -7.42 32.99
N TYR A 99 -3.11 -6.72 32.29
CA TYR A 99 -3.12 -5.25 32.12
C TYR A 99 -3.26 -4.84 30.66
N GLY A 100 -4.45 -4.33 30.27
CA GLY A 100 -4.71 -3.81 28.93
C GLY A 100 -4.24 -2.36 28.79
N PHE A 101 -3.31 -2.08 27.86
CA PHE A 101 -2.74 -0.76 27.69
C PHE A 101 -3.22 -0.01 26.46
N CYS A 102 -3.53 -0.70 25.37
CA CYS A 102 -3.94 -0.04 24.14
C CYS A 102 -5.06 -0.80 23.44
N VAL A 103 -6.06 -0.06 22.95
CA VAL A 103 -7.09 -0.55 22.03
C VAL A 103 -7.05 0.24 20.73
N ASN A 104 -7.28 -0.44 19.63
CA ASN A 104 -7.44 0.17 18.32
C ASN A 104 -8.67 -0.42 17.63
N ALA A 105 -9.54 0.44 17.11
CA ALA A 105 -10.73 0.03 16.37
C ALA A 105 -10.32 -0.63 15.05
N THR A 106 -11.00 -1.70 14.65
CA THR A 106 -10.70 -2.41 13.40
C THR A 106 -11.79 -2.17 12.35
N SER A 107 -11.43 -2.29 11.07
CA SER A 107 -12.32 -1.97 9.95
C SER A 107 -13.57 -2.86 9.85
N ASP A 108 -13.55 -4.02 10.49
CA ASP A 108 -14.67 -4.97 10.61
C ASP A 108 -15.71 -4.56 11.67
N GLY A 109 -15.47 -3.44 12.38
CA GLY A 109 -16.33 -2.92 13.45
C GLY A 109 -16.02 -3.47 14.83
N GLY A 110 -15.04 -4.35 14.97
CA GLY A 110 -14.47 -4.84 16.21
C GLY A 110 -13.31 -3.99 16.72
N CYS A 111 -12.48 -4.56 17.58
CA CYS A 111 -11.26 -3.91 18.08
C CYS A 111 -10.15 -4.91 18.35
N ILE A 112 -8.92 -4.41 18.41
CA ILE A 112 -7.75 -5.19 18.84
C ILE A 112 -7.12 -4.50 20.05
N VAL A 113 -6.73 -5.31 21.03
CA VAL A 113 -6.22 -4.84 22.32
C VAL A 113 -4.85 -5.47 22.57
N THR A 114 -3.92 -4.70 23.13
CA THR A 114 -2.62 -5.19 23.58
C THR A 114 -2.31 -4.73 25.00
N GLY A 115 -1.49 -5.53 25.68
CA GLY A 115 -1.00 -5.26 27.02
C GLY A 115 -0.09 -6.38 27.51
N SER A 116 -0.15 -6.74 28.78
CA SER A 116 0.60 -7.84 29.36
C SER A 116 -0.31 -8.74 30.19
N SER A 117 0.07 -10.00 30.32
CA SER A 117 -0.65 -11.01 31.11
C SER A 117 0.33 -11.91 31.87
N GLU A 118 0.12 -12.08 33.18
CA GLU A 118 0.76 -13.10 34.01
C GLU A 118 -0.05 -14.41 34.03
N SER A 119 -1.25 -14.41 33.49
CA SER A 119 -2.18 -15.54 33.57
C SER A 119 -1.80 -16.68 32.62
N ILE A 120 -1.99 -17.91 33.09
CA ILE A 120 -1.81 -19.15 32.30
C ILE A 120 -3.12 -19.92 32.12
N ASN A 121 -4.25 -19.28 32.42
CA ASN A 121 -5.58 -19.88 32.39
C ASN A 121 -6.66 -18.83 32.04
N GLY A 122 -7.92 -19.20 32.13
CA GLY A 122 -9.03 -18.32 31.76
C GLY A 122 -9.10 -18.09 30.25
N ASP A 123 -9.14 -16.84 29.85
CA ASP A 123 -9.12 -16.44 28.44
C ASP A 123 -7.71 -16.52 27.83
N VAL A 124 -6.67 -16.56 28.66
CA VAL A 124 -5.26 -16.54 28.24
C VAL A 124 -4.80 -17.94 27.85
N THR A 125 -4.28 -18.07 26.63
CA THR A 125 -3.65 -19.32 26.16
C THR A 125 -2.34 -19.01 25.43
N GLY A 126 -1.42 -19.97 25.44
CA GLY A 126 -0.15 -19.85 24.74
C GLY A 126 0.91 -19.05 25.50
N HIS A 127 0.68 -18.74 26.77
CA HIS A 127 1.62 -18.07 27.64
C HIS A 127 2.96 -18.83 27.69
N HIS A 128 4.07 -18.13 27.56
CA HIS A 128 5.42 -18.67 27.61
C HIS A 128 5.95 -18.66 29.04
N GLY A 129 6.77 -19.63 29.39
CA GLY A 129 7.33 -19.70 30.73
C GLY A 129 6.37 -20.29 31.78
N THR A 130 6.61 -19.95 33.05
CA THR A 130 5.80 -20.38 34.22
C THR A 130 5.17 -19.13 34.83
N GLY A 131 3.93 -19.20 35.30
CA GLY A 131 3.19 -18.09 35.88
C GLY A 131 4.00 -17.17 36.82
N ALA A 132 3.62 -15.93 36.96
CA ALA A 132 4.33 -14.79 37.56
C ALA A 132 5.43 -14.18 36.66
N ARG A 133 5.27 -14.28 35.35
CA ARG A 133 5.98 -13.53 34.32
C ARG A 133 4.96 -12.98 33.36
N ASP A 134 5.23 -11.80 32.83
CA ASP A 134 4.37 -11.16 31.86
C ASP A 134 4.70 -11.64 30.44
N ASP A 135 3.68 -12.09 29.69
CA ASP A 135 3.75 -12.14 28.24
C ASP A 135 2.96 -10.97 27.65
N MET A 136 3.41 -10.45 26.54
CA MET A 136 2.61 -9.52 25.75
C MET A 136 1.37 -10.27 25.24
N TRP A 137 0.19 -9.83 25.67
CA TRP A 137 -1.07 -10.48 25.29
C TRP A 137 -1.87 -9.60 24.32
N ILE A 138 -2.31 -10.20 23.22
CA ILE A 138 -3.11 -9.52 22.19
C ILE A 138 -4.43 -10.23 22.02
N VAL A 139 -5.51 -9.47 22.04
CA VAL A 139 -6.88 -9.97 21.91
C VAL A 139 -7.59 -9.23 20.79
N LYS A 140 -8.13 -9.96 19.82
CA LYS A 140 -9.03 -9.42 18.77
C LYS A 140 -10.46 -9.75 19.15
N LEU A 141 -11.30 -8.71 19.21
CA LEU A 141 -12.73 -8.80 19.51
C LEU A 141 -13.58 -8.42 18.31
N ASP A 142 -14.72 -9.10 18.15
CA ASP A 142 -15.76 -8.68 17.21
C ASP A 142 -16.53 -7.44 17.71
N PHE A 143 -17.51 -6.96 16.95
CA PHE A 143 -18.32 -5.77 17.29
C PHE A 143 -19.20 -5.95 18.55
N ASN A 144 -19.43 -7.21 18.99
CA ASN A 144 -20.17 -7.55 20.23
C ASN A 144 -19.24 -7.75 21.45
N GLY A 145 -17.94 -7.63 21.29
CA GLY A 145 -16.95 -7.92 22.32
C GLY A 145 -16.72 -9.42 22.55
N ILE A 146 -16.94 -10.25 21.52
CA ILE A 146 -16.62 -11.68 21.56
C ILE A 146 -15.20 -11.86 21.02
N ILE A 147 -14.38 -12.66 21.71
CA ILE A 147 -13.02 -12.98 21.29
C ILE A 147 -13.09 -13.75 19.96
N GLU A 148 -12.50 -13.18 18.90
CA GLU A 148 -12.27 -13.87 17.64
C GLU A 148 -11.00 -14.72 17.71
N TRP A 149 -9.96 -14.13 18.26
CA TRP A 149 -8.72 -14.82 18.60
C TRP A 149 -7.97 -14.06 19.69
N GLN A 150 -7.06 -14.74 20.36
CA GLN A 150 -6.11 -14.16 21.29
C GLN A 150 -4.77 -14.90 21.17
N LYS A 151 -3.66 -14.22 21.47
CA LYS A 151 -2.31 -14.80 21.48
C LYS A 151 -1.42 -14.11 22.50
N SER A 152 -0.62 -14.92 23.17
CA SER A 152 0.52 -14.45 23.95
C SER A 152 1.76 -14.45 23.07
N PHE A 153 2.54 -13.38 23.18
CA PHE A 153 3.80 -13.18 22.47
C PHE A 153 4.90 -12.90 23.49
N GLY A 154 6.03 -13.57 23.34
CA GLY A 154 7.14 -13.41 24.26
C GLY A 154 8.02 -14.64 24.34
N GLY A 155 8.67 -14.80 25.51
CA GLY A 155 9.50 -15.93 25.81
C GLY A 155 9.45 -16.30 27.29
N THR A 156 10.56 -16.78 27.85
CA THR A 156 10.57 -17.27 29.25
C THR A 156 10.72 -16.16 30.30
N LYS A 157 10.90 -14.90 29.90
CA LYS A 157 10.99 -13.74 30.80
C LYS A 157 9.80 -12.81 30.57
N ASP A 158 9.87 -11.60 31.16
CA ASP A 158 8.79 -10.62 31.06
C ASP A 158 8.76 -9.92 29.71
N ASP A 159 7.59 -9.82 29.09
CA ASP A 159 7.36 -9.22 27.80
C ASP A 159 6.09 -8.35 27.83
N TYR A 160 6.21 -7.06 27.48
CA TYR A 160 5.14 -6.07 27.69
C TYR A 160 4.70 -5.42 26.39
N GLY A 161 3.39 -5.45 26.09
CA GLY A 161 2.79 -4.69 25.00
C GLY A 161 2.44 -3.27 25.43
N ARG A 162 2.72 -2.28 24.59
CA ARG A 162 2.42 -0.87 24.88
C ARG A 162 1.43 -0.27 23.89
N GLN A 163 1.61 -0.49 22.61
CA GLN A 163 0.71 0.02 21.59
C GLN A 163 0.57 -0.96 20.44
N ILE A 164 -0.63 -1.01 19.88
CA ILE A 164 -0.94 -1.72 18.63
C ILE A 164 -1.73 -0.78 17.72
N ILE A 165 -1.45 -0.83 16.42
CA ILE A 165 -2.18 -0.06 15.40
C ILE A 165 -2.53 -0.95 14.21
N ASN A 166 -3.60 -0.56 13.49
CA ASN A 166 -3.86 -1.09 12.15
C ASN A 166 -2.86 -0.49 11.16
N THR A 167 -2.42 -1.28 10.18
CA THR A 167 -1.59 -0.81 9.08
C THR A 167 -2.40 -0.69 7.79
N THR A 168 -1.98 0.18 6.88
CA THR A 168 -2.70 0.46 5.62
C THR A 168 -2.81 -0.75 4.70
N ASP A 169 -1.93 -1.75 4.85
CA ASP A 169 -1.96 -3.03 4.14
C ASP A 169 -2.90 -4.08 4.77
N GLY A 170 -3.69 -3.68 5.78
CA GLY A 170 -4.68 -4.53 6.43
C GLY A 170 -4.12 -5.48 7.50
N ASN A 171 -2.87 -5.32 7.90
CA ASN A 171 -2.22 -6.04 8.99
C ASN A 171 -2.27 -5.22 10.30
N TYR A 172 -1.61 -5.73 11.35
CA TYR A 172 -1.41 -5.02 12.61
C TYR A 172 0.09 -4.92 12.89
N ILE A 173 0.48 -3.83 13.57
CA ILE A 173 1.82 -3.69 14.11
C ILE A 173 1.73 -3.23 15.56
N PHE A 174 2.54 -3.83 16.41
CA PHE A 174 2.61 -3.45 17.80
C PHE A 174 4.04 -3.19 18.27
N THR A 175 4.17 -2.44 19.34
CA THR A 175 5.43 -2.21 20.03
C THR A 175 5.25 -2.36 21.53
N GLY A 176 6.35 -2.67 22.17
CA GLY A 176 6.51 -2.78 23.61
C GLY A 176 7.97 -3.06 23.91
N PHE A 177 8.25 -3.89 24.87
CA PHE A 177 9.62 -4.29 25.20
C PHE A 177 9.67 -5.72 25.71
N THR A 178 10.81 -6.36 25.53
CA THR A 178 11.06 -7.76 25.84
C THR A 178 12.33 -7.93 26.66
N TYR A 179 12.27 -8.71 27.73
CA TYR A 179 13.43 -9.24 28.44
C TYR A 179 13.85 -10.62 27.95
N SER A 180 13.04 -11.24 27.09
CA SER A 180 13.26 -12.58 26.57
C SER A 180 14.31 -12.63 25.46
N ASN A 181 14.87 -13.81 25.27
CA ASN A 181 15.77 -14.14 24.15
C ASN A 181 15.49 -15.55 23.64
N ASP A 182 14.23 -15.96 23.75
CA ASP A 182 13.70 -17.26 23.35
C ASP A 182 12.19 -17.14 23.05
N GLY A 183 11.53 -18.25 22.79
CA GLY A 183 10.12 -18.25 22.42
C GLY A 183 9.89 -17.59 21.07
N ASP A 184 9.03 -16.57 21.02
CA ASP A 184 8.79 -15.77 19.83
C ASP A 184 9.90 -14.74 19.57
N VAL A 185 10.69 -14.38 20.58
CA VAL A 185 11.73 -13.35 20.48
C VAL A 185 13.00 -13.93 19.84
N ILE A 186 13.31 -13.47 18.63
CA ILE A 186 14.46 -14.00 17.88
C ILE A 186 15.79 -13.52 18.47
N PHE A 187 15.84 -12.27 18.99
CA PHE A 187 17.07 -11.66 19.47
C PHE A 187 16.78 -10.52 20.45
N ASN A 188 17.64 -10.35 21.45
CA ASN A 188 17.65 -9.27 22.40
C ASN A 188 19.12 -8.88 22.65
N HIS A 189 19.45 -7.57 22.59
CA HIS A 189 20.81 -7.06 22.69
C HIS A 189 21.35 -7.01 24.12
N GLY A 190 20.48 -6.91 25.12
CA GLY A 190 20.93 -6.67 26.49
C GLY A 190 19.94 -7.08 27.58
N ASN A 191 19.58 -6.13 28.41
CA ASN A 191 18.60 -6.36 29.49
C ASN A 191 17.19 -6.46 28.89
N SER A 192 16.64 -5.36 28.42
CA SER A 192 15.40 -5.32 27.67
C SER A 192 15.55 -4.49 26.41
N ASP A 193 14.95 -4.95 25.32
CA ASP A 193 14.90 -4.22 24.06
C ASP A 193 13.48 -3.79 23.75
N ALA A 194 13.34 -2.65 23.07
CA ALA A 194 12.11 -2.29 22.41
C ALA A 194 11.80 -3.34 21.34
N TRP A 195 10.63 -3.97 21.44
CA TRP A 195 10.22 -5.03 20.54
C TRP A 195 9.09 -4.54 19.63
N VAL A 196 9.32 -4.64 18.34
CA VAL A 196 8.37 -4.24 17.29
C VAL A 196 8.01 -5.48 16.48
N VAL A 197 6.72 -5.78 16.38
CA VAL A 197 6.23 -6.97 15.69
C VAL A 197 5.06 -6.62 14.78
N LYS A 198 5.15 -7.03 13.53
CA LYS A 198 4.04 -6.97 12.57
C LYS A 198 3.40 -8.34 12.45
N ILE A 199 2.08 -8.37 12.56
CA ILE A 199 1.27 -9.59 12.48
C ILE A 199 0.19 -9.46 11.41
N ASN A 200 -0.20 -10.60 10.82
CA ASN A 200 -1.33 -10.66 9.90
C ASN A 200 -2.68 -10.62 10.67
N PRO A 201 -3.84 -10.53 9.99
CA PRO A 201 -5.15 -10.50 10.63
C PRO A 201 -5.50 -11.76 11.47
N LEU A 202 -4.75 -12.83 11.31
CA LEU A 202 -4.89 -14.07 12.12
C LEU A 202 -3.95 -14.10 13.34
N GLY A 203 -3.19 -13.01 13.57
CA GLY A 203 -2.22 -12.90 14.64
C GLY A 203 -0.93 -13.71 14.40
N GLU A 204 -0.55 -14.01 13.16
CA GLU A 204 0.72 -14.68 12.83
C GLU A 204 1.81 -13.64 12.55
N ILE A 205 3.01 -13.86 13.11
CA ILE A 205 4.14 -12.93 12.92
C ILE A 205 4.56 -12.90 11.44
N ILE A 206 4.54 -11.71 10.86
CA ILE A 206 5.07 -11.44 9.53
C ILE A 206 6.57 -11.11 9.65
N TRP A 207 6.89 -10.17 10.54
CA TRP A 207 8.27 -9.84 10.90
C TRP A 207 8.36 -9.24 12.30
N GLN A 208 9.56 -9.20 12.85
CA GLN A 208 9.85 -8.60 14.14
C GLN A 208 11.23 -7.95 14.17
N LYS A 209 11.41 -6.99 15.04
CA LYS A 209 12.67 -6.29 15.32
C LYS A 209 12.80 -6.04 16.81
N SER A 210 13.94 -6.40 17.38
CA SER A 210 14.40 -5.90 18.66
C SER A 210 15.32 -4.70 18.41
N LEU A 211 15.09 -3.62 19.12
CA LEU A 211 15.79 -2.34 18.95
C LEU A 211 16.34 -1.91 20.30
N GLY A 212 17.66 -1.79 20.39
CA GLY A 212 18.30 -1.41 21.66
C GLY A 212 19.78 -1.64 21.69
N GLY A 213 20.31 -1.71 22.91
CA GLY A 213 21.71 -2.00 23.19
C GLY A 213 21.87 -2.84 24.46
N SER A 214 22.95 -2.62 25.22
CA SER A 214 23.25 -3.49 26.38
C SER A 214 22.41 -3.20 27.61
N GLU A 215 21.75 -2.06 27.70
CA GLU A 215 20.91 -1.65 28.83
C GLU A 215 19.44 -1.81 28.51
N ASP A 216 18.55 -1.10 29.26
CA ASP A 216 17.11 -1.18 29.06
C ASP A 216 16.61 -0.24 27.96
N ASP A 217 15.81 -0.76 27.03
CA ASP A 217 15.22 -0.01 25.94
C ASP A 217 13.72 -0.33 25.83
N TYR A 218 12.84 0.65 26.00
CA TYR A 218 11.39 0.45 26.09
C TYR A 218 10.66 1.08 24.93
N GLY A 219 10.09 0.28 24.05
CA GLY A 219 9.19 0.73 22.98
C GLY A 219 7.89 1.26 23.58
N SER A 220 7.57 2.53 23.28
CA SER A 220 6.40 3.21 23.84
C SER A 220 5.28 3.38 22.84
N ASN A 221 5.58 3.90 21.65
CA ASN A 221 4.60 4.23 20.63
C ASN A 221 5.12 3.89 19.23
N ILE A 222 4.19 3.60 18.33
CA ILE A 222 4.45 3.34 16.92
C ILE A 222 3.39 3.98 16.04
N ILE A 223 3.79 4.57 14.93
CA ILE A 223 2.89 5.09 13.91
C ILE A 223 3.35 4.65 12.52
N GLU A 224 2.40 4.41 11.61
CA GLU A 224 2.70 4.26 10.19
C GLU A 224 2.77 5.64 9.52
N LEU A 225 3.80 5.87 8.72
CA LEU A 225 4.02 7.10 7.96
C LEU A 225 3.40 7.00 6.57
N ASN A 226 3.31 8.12 5.86
CA ASN A 226 2.72 8.18 4.52
C ASN A 226 3.49 7.36 3.46
N ASP A 227 4.75 7.05 3.72
CA ASP A 227 5.61 6.20 2.88
C ASP A 227 5.59 4.73 3.32
N HIS A 228 4.59 4.34 4.14
CA HIS A 228 4.41 3.01 4.72
C HIS A 228 5.57 2.53 5.62
N SER A 229 6.54 3.38 5.91
CA SER A 229 7.51 3.14 6.98
C SER A 229 6.88 3.37 8.36
N PHE A 230 7.57 2.93 9.40
CA PHE A 230 7.08 3.06 10.77
C PHE A 230 8.02 3.98 11.56
N ALA A 231 7.46 4.90 12.33
CA ALA A 231 8.22 5.64 13.34
C ALA A 231 7.90 5.07 14.71
N VAL A 232 8.96 4.65 15.42
CA VAL A 232 8.87 4.03 16.75
C VAL A 232 9.53 4.97 17.76
N LEU A 233 8.81 5.30 18.82
CA LEU A 233 9.34 6.03 19.96
C LEU A 233 9.82 5.04 21.03
N VAL A 234 11.10 5.14 21.37
CA VAL A 234 11.77 4.29 22.35
C VAL A 234 12.31 5.17 23.48
N GLN A 235 12.21 4.71 24.73
CA GLN A 235 12.95 5.24 25.87
C GLN A 235 14.18 4.38 26.04
N THR A 236 15.37 4.94 25.90
CA THR A 236 16.64 4.18 25.88
C THR A 236 17.55 4.58 27.04
N TYR A 237 18.13 3.58 27.69
CA TYR A 237 19.26 3.72 28.62
C TYR A 237 20.58 3.31 27.98
N SER A 238 20.53 2.69 26.79
CA SER A 238 21.69 2.19 26.07
C SER A 238 22.52 3.31 25.42
N ASN A 239 23.80 3.04 25.21
CA ASN A 239 24.72 3.90 24.46
C ASN A 239 25.60 3.06 23.53
N ASP A 240 25.07 1.91 23.08
CA ASP A 240 25.70 0.96 22.18
C ASP A 240 24.61 0.20 21.40
N GLY A 241 24.99 -0.84 20.68
CA GLY A 241 24.05 -1.60 19.85
C GLY A 241 23.50 -0.73 18.72
N ASP A 242 22.17 -0.65 18.63
CA ASP A 242 21.45 0.20 17.66
C ASP A 242 21.45 1.68 18.08
N VAL A 243 21.72 1.98 19.35
CA VAL A 243 21.68 3.32 19.91
C VAL A 243 23.04 4.00 19.73
N SER A 244 23.12 4.95 18.81
CA SER A 244 24.39 5.58 18.45
C SER A 244 24.85 6.63 19.47
N PHE A 245 23.95 7.18 20.30
CA PHE A 245 24.25 8.22 21.27
C PHE A 245 23.15 8.39 22.32
N ASN A 246 23.53 8.47 23.59
CA ASN A 246 22.68 8.78 24.74
C ASN A 246 23.35 9.87 25.57
N HIS A 247 22.60 10.88 26.02
CA HIS A 247 23.11 12.04 26.76
C HIS A 247 23.24 11.80 28.26
N GLY A 248 22.77 10.66 28.75
CA GLY A 248 22.83 10.36 30.19
C GLY A 248 21.97 9.15 30.55
N SER A 249 21.17 9.22 31.61
CA SER A 249 20.45 8.09 32.18
C SER A 249 19.43 7.51 31.18
N MET A 250 18.44 8.29 30.81
CA MET A 250 17.37 7.86 29.88
C MET A 250 17.11 9.00 28.91
N ASP A 251 17.11 8.65 27.63
CA ASP A 251 16.75 9.54 26.52
C ASP A 251 15.60 9.01 25.69
N TYR A 252 14.95 9.89 24.93
CA TYR A 252 14.06 9.47 23.88
C TYR A 252 14.82 9.20 22.59
N TRP A 253 14.55 8.04 22.00
CA TRP A 253 15.12 7.62 20.74
C TRP A 253 13.98 7.40 19.72
N LEU A 254 14.02 8.13 18.62
CA LEU A 254 13.06 7.99 17.54
C LEU A 254 13.68 7.18 16.40
N VAL A 255 13.11 6.03 16.09
CA VAL A 255 13.58 5.11 15.07
C VAL A 255 12.61 5.13 13.90
N LYS A 256 13.13 5.23 12.68
CA LYS A 256 12.35 4.98 11.47
C LYS A 256 12.67 3.59 10.94
N LEU A 257 11.67 2.71 10.89
CA LEU A 257 11.76 1.39 10.29
C LEU A 257 11.11 1.43 8.92
N PHE A 258 11.86 1.06 7.92
CA PHE A 258 11.30 0.81 6.60
C PHE A 258 10.56 -0.52 6.63
N PRO A 259 9.43 -0.66 5.89
CA PRO A 259 8.79 -1.96 5.75
C PRO A 259 9.85 -2.96 5.26
N GLU A 260 9.88 -4.16 5.85
CA GLU A 260 10.68 -5.23 5.23
C GLU A 260 10.07 -5.53 3.89
N CYS A 261 10.65 -4.97 2.87
CA CYS A 261 10.33 -5.33 1.53
C CYS A 261 11.09 -6.62 1.18
N LEU A 262 10.37 -7.63 0.73
CA LEU A 262 11.02 -8.72 0.01
C LEU A 262 11.49 -8.12 -1.31
N PRO A 263 12.81 -8.10 -1.59
CA PRO A 263 13.31 -7.50 -2.82
C PRO A 263 12.58 -8.08 -4.02
N SER A 264 11.71 -7.29 -4.60
CA SER A 264 10.99 -7.59 -5.84
C SER A 264 11.40 -6.56 -6.90
N PRO A 265 11.22 -6.84 -8.18
CA PRO A 265 11.42 -5.80 -9.19
C PRO A 265 10.51 -4.61 -8.91
N GLU A 266 11.05 -3.40 -9.06
CA GLU A 266 10.29 -2.16 -8.91
C GLU A 266 9.02 -2.14 -9.73
N LEU A 267 7.92 -1.72 -9.11
CA LEU A 267 6.65 -1.43 -9.74
C LEU A 267 6.33 0.06 -9.58
N CYS A 268 5.70 0.65 -10.57
CA CYS A 268 5.32 2.07 -10.51
C CYS A 268 4.08 2.25 -9.60
N ASN A 269 4.28 2.24 -8.29
CA ASN A 269 3.21 2.22 -7.28
C ASN A 269 3.46 3.17 -6.09
N SER A 270 4.53 3.99 -6.16
CA SER A 270 5.00 4.88 -5.10
C SER A 270 5.53 4.16 -3.84
N LEU A 271 5.93 2.90 -3.98
CA LEU A 271 6.63 2.11 -2.96
C LEU A 271 8.05 1.80 -3.44
N ASP A 272 8.95 1.58 -2.52
CA ASP A 272 10.30 1.06 -2.76
C ASP A 272 10.22 -0.48 -2.73
N ASP A 273 9.86 -1.11 -3.87
CA ASP A 273 9.66 -2.57 -3.93
C ASP A 273 10.98 -3.34 -3.91
N ASN A 274 12.09 -2.73 -4.32
CA ASN A 274 13.42 -3.38 -4.35
C ASN A 274 14.28 -3.08 -3.11
N CYS A 275 13.81 -2.22 -2.21
CA CYS A 275 14.43 -1.90 -0.92
C CYS A 275 15.81 -1.23 -1.00
N ASN A 276 16.07 -0.48 -2.03
CA ASN A 276 17.35 0.22 -2.18
C ASN A 276 17.33 1.65 -1.59
N GLY A 277 16.20 2.08 -1.03
CA GLY A 277 16.00 3.40 -0.45
C GLY A 277 15.51 4.47 -1.44
N LEU A 278 15.21 4.08 -2.67
CA LEU A 278 14.68 4.94 -3.73
C LEU A 278 13.31 4.41 -4.17
N ILE A 279 12.32 5.28 -4.24
CA ILE A 279 10.94 4.92 -4.63
C ILE A 279 10.85 4.91 -6.15
N ASP A 280 10.23 3.86 -6.72
CA ASP A 280 9.96 3.73 -8.16
C ASP A 280 11.20 3.94 -9.05
N ASP A 281 12.40 3.57 -8.60
CA ASP A 281 13.63 3.73 -9.37
C ASP A 281 13.93 2.49 -10.25
N GLY A 282 14.77 2.70 -11.28
CA GLY A 282 15.18 1.60 -12.17
C GLY A 282 14.07 1.03 -13.06
N ILE A 283 12.85 1.57 -13.01
CA ILE A 283 11.74 1.16 -13.87
C ILE A 283 12.02 1.66 -15.29
N THR A 284 12.01 0.74 -16.23
CA THR A 284 12.14 1.05 -17.65
C THR A 284 10.94 0.55 -18.41
N GLU A 285 10.24 1.48 -19.05
CA GLU A 285 9.17 1.12 -19.97
C GLU A 285 9.73 0.52 -21.25
N THR A 286 9.02 -0.43 -21.80
CA THR A 286 9.38 -1.04 -23.09
C THR A 286 8.34 -0.70 -24.15
N ILE A 287 8.81 -0.39 -25.35
CA ILE A 287 7.94 -0.19 -26.50
C ILE A 287 8.61 -0.68 -27.80
N THR A 288 7.85 -1.42 -28.56
CA THR A 288 8.23 -1.82 -29.92
C THR A 288 7.10 -1.51 -30.89
N ILE A 289 7.44 -1.20 -32.13
CA ILE A 289 6.43 -1.05 -33.18
C ILE A 289 6.69 -2.04 -34.31
N SER A 290 5.62 -2.52 -34.93
CA SER A 290 5.67 -3.45 -36.04
C SER A 290 4.75 -2.97 -37.17
N ALA A 291 5.06 -3.38 -38.42
CA ALA A 291 4.23 -3.08 -39.56
C ALA A 291 3.41 -4.30 -39.99
N GLY A 292 2.10 -4.14 -40.13
CA GLY A 292 1.17 -5.19 -40.58
C GLY A 292 1.21 -5.47 -42.09
N GLY A 293 2.14 -4.84 -42.83
CA GLY A 293 2.29 -5.02 -44.26
C GLY A 293 3.51 -4.30 -44.84
N PRO A 294 3.66 -4.22 -46.17
CA PRO A 294 4.78 -3.54 -46.80
C PRO A 294 4.89 -2.06 -46.39
N ILE A 295 6.08 -1.65 -45.98
CA ILE A 295 6.36 -0.24 -45.62
C ILE A 295 6.71 0.65 -46.82
N THR A 296 6.67 0.08 -48.02
CA THR A 296 6.80 0.84 -49.32
C THR A 296 5.57 0.52 -50.17
N PHE A 297 4.79 1.54 -50.49
CA PHE A 297 3.55 1.41 -51.26
C PHE A 297 3.25 2.68 -52.07
N CYS A 298 2.33 2.57 -53.03
CA CYS A 298 1.92 3.73 -53.85
C CYS A 298 0.92 4.62 -53.11
N GLN A 299 0.89 5.91 -53.43
CA GLN A 299 -0.06 6.91 -52.93
C GLN A 299 -1.51 6.38 -53.12
N GLY A 300 -2.31 6.49 -52.04
CA GLY A 300 -3.67 5.97 -51.96
C GLY A 300 -3.81 4.64 -51.24
N SER A 301 -2.69 3.98 -50.94
CA SER A 301 -2.61 2.82 -50.02
C SER A 301 -2.17 3.21 -48.63
N SER A 302 -2.18 2.28 -47.68
CA SER A 302 -1.78 2.50 -46.30
C SER A 302 -1.12 1.27 -45.70
N VAL A 303 -0.40 1.46 -44.61
CA VAL A 303 0.08 0.36 -43.76
C VAL A 303 -0.34 0.63 -42.31
N LEU A 304 -0.83 -0.41 -41.63
CA LEU A 304 -1.13 -0.35 -40.22
C LEU A 304 0.15 -0.62 -39.43
N LEU A 305 0.52 0.31 -38.56
CA LEU A 305 1.54 0.11 -37.54
C LEU A 305 0.87 -0.26 -36.22
N THR A 306 1.47 -1.19 -35.50
CA THR A 306 0.99 -1.65 -34.18
C THR A 306 2.11 -1.45 -33.17
N ALA A 307 1.79 -0.85 -32.00
CA ALA A 307 2.67 -0.71 -30.86
C ALA A 307 2.41 -1.85 -29.86
N THR A 308 3.48 -2.41 -29.29
CA THR A 308 3.44 -3.30 -28.14
C THR A 308 4.27 -2.61 -27.05
N TYR A 309 3.68 -2.37 -25.88
CA TYR A 309 4.24 -1.52 -24.85
C TYR A 309 3.82 -1.96 -23.43
N SER A 310 4.58 -1.54 -22.42
CA SER A 310 4.30 -1.82 -20.98
C SER A 310 3.68 -0.62 -20.25
N GLY A 311 3.85 0.61 -20.74
CA GLY A 311 3.35 1.84 -20.10
C GLY A 311 1.84 2.03 -20.15
N ALA A 312 1.35 3.07 -19.50
CA ALA A 312 -0.08 3.35 -19.36
C ALA A 312 -0.71 4.02 -20.59
N THR A 313 0.08 4.80 -21.35
CA THR A 313 -0.40 5.56 -22.50
C THR A 313 0.56 5.48 -23.68
N VAL A 314 0.05 5.71 -24.88
CA VAL A 314 0.87 5.81 -26.11
C VAL A 314 0.56 7.07 -26.90
N GLN A 315 1.58 7.58 -27.61
CA GLN A 315 1.49 8.68 -28.53
C GLN A 315 2.34 8.41 -29.77
N TRP A 316 1.72 8.38 -30.96
CA TRP A 316 2.44 8.24 -32.21
C TRP A 316 3.08 9.55 -32.64
N ASN A 317 4.30 9.43 -33.18
CA ASN A 317 5.10 10.52 -33.72
C ASN A 317 5.36 10.32 -35.20
N LYS A 318 5.52 11.42 -35.91
CA LYS A 318 6.02 11.44 -37.29
C LYS A 318 7.20 12.40 -37.39
N ASN A 319 8.35 11.90 -37.83
CA ASN A 319 9.60 12.68 -37.93
C ASN A 319 9.96 13.41 -36.62
N GLY A 320 9.75 12.75 -35.47
CA GLY A 320 10.00 13.30 -34.14
C GLY A 320 8.95 14.30 -33.64
N THR A 321 7.81 14.44 -34.32
CA THR A 321 6.73 15.34 -33.90
C THR A 321 5.47 14.56 -33.64
N ASN A 322 4.78 14.85 -32.52
CA ASN A 322 3.53 14.19 -32.13
C ASN A 322 2.47 14.35 -33.23
N ILE A 323 1.77 13.27 -33.51
CA ILE A 323 0.60 13.28 -34.37
C ILE A 323 -0.64 13.52 -33.47
N PRO A 324 -1.32 14.69 -33.61
CA PRO A 324 -2.43 15.03 -32.73
C PRO A 324 -3.53 13.96 -32.72
N GLY A 325 -3.89 13.49 -31.52
CA GLY A 325 -4.94 12.48 -31.30
C GLY A 325 -4.57 11.04 -31.65
N ALA A 326 -3.32 10.76 -32.06
CA ALA A 326 -2.86 9.41 -32.36
C ALA A 326 -2.37 8.70 -31.09
N THR A 327 -3.32 8.28 -30.22
CA THR A 327 -3.08 7.68 -28.91
C THR A 327 -3.58 6.21 -28.80
N SER A 328 -3.93 5.59 -29.93
CA SER A 328 -4.35 4.19 -29.97
C SER A 328 -3.16 3.26 -30.18
N GLU A 329 -3.28 2.01 -29.78
CA GLU A 329 -2.29 0.95 -29.99
C GLU A 329 -1.87 0.81 -31.48
N THR A 330 -2.76 1.15 -32.39
CA THR A 330 -2.49 1.09 -33.82
C THR A 330 -2.60 2.45 -34.50
N TYR A 331 -1.79 2.66 -35.53
CA TYR A 331 -1.84 3.84 -36.37
C TYR A 331 -1.78 3.50 -37.86
N ASN A 332 -2.74 4.00 -38.65
CA ASN A 332 -2.79 3.75 -40.09
C ASN A 332 -2.03 4.83 -40.86
N VAL A 333 -0.89 4.44 -41.43
CA VAL A 333 0.02 5.35 -42.12
C VAL A 333 -0.32 5.43 -43.59
N THR A 334 -0.55 6.65 -44.10
CA THR A 334 -0.84 6.98 -45.51
C THR A 334 0.20 7.90 -46.15
N THR A 335 1.16 8.40 -45.39
CA THR A 335 2.13 9.40 -45.86
C THR A 335 3.57 8.98 -45.52
N LYS A 336 4.51 9.41 -46.38
CA LYS A 336 5.94 9.15 -46.20
C LYS A 336 6.48 9.80 -44.92
N GLY A 337 7.31 9.08 -44.13
CA GLY A 337 7.99 9.61 -42.98
C GLY A 337 8.59 8.50 -42.08
N ASN A 338 9.31 8.94 -41.04
CA ASN A 338 9.72 8.09 -39.92
C ASN A 338 8.62 8.12 -38.87
N TYR A 339 8.14 6.96 -38.50
CA TYR A 339 7.10 6.82 -37.47
C TYR A 339 7.66 6.10 -36.26
N SER A 340 7.46 6.70 -35.09
CA SER A 340 7.78 6.14 -33.79
C SER A 340 6.57 6.25 -32.88
N CYS A 341 6.61 5.55 -31.77
CA CYS A 341 5.58 5.62 -30.74
C CYS A 341 6.26 5.79 -29.38
N VAL A 342 5.73 6.70 -28.58
CA VAL A 342 6.18 6.94 -27.20
C VAL A 342 5.19 6.30 -26.26
N THR A 343 5.66 5.54 -25.27
CA THR A 343 4.87 5.11 -24.13
C THR A 343 5.25 5.89 -22.90
N THR A 344 4.28 6.16 -22.03
CA THR A 344 4.48 6.91 -20.79
C THR A 344 3.71 6.25 -19.66
N SER A 345 4.36 6.06 -18.51
CA SER A 345 3.76 5.75 -17.21
C SER A 345 3.99 6.92 -16.24
N ALA A 346 3.67 6.74 -14.97
CA ALA A 346 4.00 7.70 -13.92
C ALA A 346 5.51 7.79 -13.65
N CYS A 347 6.27 6.72 -13.97
CA CYS A 347 7.68 6.55 -13.59
C CYS A 347 8.66 6.70 -14.74
N ASP A 348 8.29 6.40 -15.98
CA ASP A 348 9.19 6.43 -17.13
C ASP A 348 8.49 6.80 -18.44
N THR A 349 9.28 7.26 -19.40
CA THR A 349 8.84 7.57 -20.76
C THR A 349 9.86 7.06 -21.76
N THR A 350 9.45 6.14 -22.62
CA THR A 350 10.32 5.49 -23.60
C THR A 350 9.77 5.62 -25.03
N GLU A 351 10.64 5.85 -26.01
CA GLU A 351 10.30 5.92 -27.43
C GLU A 351 10.83 4.70 -28.19
N SER A 352 10.00 4.18 -29.08
CA SER A 352 10.36 3.06 -29.96
C SER A 352 11.42 3.45 -30.99
N THR A 353 12.14 2.47 -31.52
CA THR A 353 12.90 2.64 -32.76
C THR A 353 11.94 3.00 -33.92
N PRO A 354 12.26 4.02 -34.74
CA PRO A 354 11.35 4.45 -35.78
C PRO A 354 11.29 3.50 -36.99
N ILE A 355 10.12 3.34 -37.58
CA ILE A 355 9.90 2.67 -38.87
C ILE A 355 9.81 3.75 -39.97
N PHE A 356 10.65 3.64 -40.96
CA PHE A 356 10.57 4.51 -42.14
C PHE A 356 9.55 3.94 -43.12
N VAL A 357 8.45 4.69 -43.37
CA VAL A 357 7.44 4.35 -44.38
C VAL A 357 7.68 5.18 -45.65
N ASN A 358 7.84 4.50 -46.76
CA ASN A 358 8.08 5.11 -48.05
C ASN A 358 6.81 5.07 -48.92
N VAL A 359 6.24 6.22 -49.21
CA VAL A 359 5.07 6.35 -50.10
C VAL A 359 5.54 6.87 -51.44
N ILE A 360 5.36 6.05 -52.44
CA ILE A 360 5.67 6.40 -53.86
C ILE A 360 4.50 7.21 -54.38
N LYS A 361 4.78 8.46 -54.82
CA LYS A 361 3.76 9.27 -55.45
C LYS A 361 3.25 8.57 -56.74
N ASN A 362 1.95 8.66 -56.98
CA ASN A 362 1.41 8.23 -58.24
C ASN A 362 2.08 9.02 -59.37
N PRO A 363 2.58 8.35 -60.37
CA PRO A 363 3.17 9.05 -61.52
C PRO A 363 2.13 9.92 -62.20
N ASN A 364 2.55 11.12 -62.58
CA ASN A 364 1.77 11.86 -63.59
C ASN A 364 1.95 11.15 -64.91
N ALA A 365 0.93 10.41 -65.36
CA ALA A 365 0.96 9.82 -66.66
C ALA A 365 1.02 10.91 -67.71
N SER A 366 2.08 10.92 -68.51
CA SER A 366 2.23 11.88 -69.60
C SER A 366 2.51 11.11 -70.88
N ILE A 367 1.50 11.10 -71.74
CA ILE A 367 1.56 10.41 -73.01
C ILE A 367 2.13 11.35 -74.08
N SER A 368 3.17 10.87 -74.78
CA SER A 368 3.70 11.56 -75.97
C SER A 368 3.43 10.73 -77.19
N ALA A 369 3.15 11.41 -78.31
CA ALA A 369 2.99 10.76 -79.60
C ALA A 369 4.27 10.83 -80.42
N GLY A 370 4.73 9.72 -80.92
CA GLY A 370 5.94 9.59 -81.73
C GLY A 370 5.75 10.03 -83.18
N GLY A 371 4.59 10.62 -83.53
CA GLY A 371 4.29 11.09 -84.86
C GLY A 371 2.91 11.79 -84.94
N PRO A 372 2.41 12.13 -86.16
CA PRO A 372 1.11 12.75 -86.33
C PRO A 372 -0.01 11.89 -85.73
N THR A 373 -0.91 12.49 -84.99
CA THR A 373 -2.06 11.81 -84.35
C THR A 373 -3.27 11.74 -85.26
N THR A 374 -3.14 12.34 -86.49
CA THR A 374 -4.15 12.25 -87.58
C THR A 374 -3.52 11.55 -88.75
N PHE A 375 -4.06 10.45 -89.16
CA PHE A 375 -3.56 9.60 -90.23
C PHE A 375 -4.71 8.92 -90.96
N CYS A 376 -4.45 8.47 -92.27
CA CYS A 376 -5.41 7.69 -93.02
C CYS A 376 -5.63 6.28 -92.48
N ALA A 377 -6.75 5.60 -92.93
CA ALA A 377 -7.01 4.29 -92.53
C ALA A 377 -5.82 3.34 -92.90
N GLY A 378 -5.34 2.54 -91.91
CA GLY A 378 -4.15 1.72 -92.03
C GLY A 378 -2.85 2.36 -91.47
N GLY A 379 -2.84 3.66 -91.13
CA GLY A 379 -1.77 4.29 -90.45
C GLY A 379 -1.76 4.00 -88.94
N SER A 380 -0.63 4.23 -88.29
CA SER A 380 -0.50 4.09 -86.83
C SER A 380 0.42 5.14 -86.25
N VAL A 381 0.32 5.35 -84.99
CA VAL A 381 1.22 6.21 -84.19
C VAL A 381 1.61 5.46 -82.89
N ILE A 382 2.86 5.55 -82.52
CA ILE A 382 3.31 5.03 -81.23
C ILE A 382 3.06 6.08 -80.18
N LEU A 383 2.31 5.71 -79.13
CA LEU A 383 2.16 6.49 -77.92
C LEU A 383 3.16 5.95 -76.90
N THR A 384 3.85 6.85 -76.23
CA THR A 384 4.91 6.51 -75.26
C THR A 384 4.61 7.16 -73.91
N GLU A 385 4.73 6.42 -72.83
CA GLU A 385 4.66 6.88 -71.44
C GLU A 385 6.08 6.94 -70.83
N VAL A 386 6.32 7.84 -69.91
CA VAL A 386 7.59 7.96 -69.19
C VAL A 386 7.65 6.86 -68.10
N ALA A 387 8.71 6.08 -68.10
CA ALA A 387 8.91 5.01 -67.11
C ALA A 387 9.03 5.58 -65.69
N VAL A 388 8.25 5.06 -64.72
CA VAL A 388 8.36 5.33 -63.30
C VAL A 388 8.68 4.03 -62.59
N ALA A 389 9.79 4.01 -61.85
CA ALA A 389 10.22 2.82 -61.13
C ALA A 389 9.17 2.32 -60.13
N GLY A 390 8.87 1.04 -60.12
CA GLY A 390 7.94 0.42 -59.17
C GLY A 390 6.45 0.56 -59.55
N CYS A 391 6.11 1.07 -60.73
CA CYS A 391 4.74 1.22 -61.24
C CYS A 391 4.44 0.23 -62.36
N THR A 392 3.19 -0.19 -62.46
CA THR A 392 2.63 -0.96 -63.59
C THR A 392 1.79 -0.02 -64.46
N TYR A 393 1.62 -0.39 -65.71
CA TYR A 393 0.94 0.43 -66.71
C TYR A 393 -0.24 -0.33 -67.31
N GLN A 394 -1.24 0.41 -67.69
CA GLN A 394 -2.38 -0.10 -68.43
C GLN A 394 -2.88 0.99 -69.38
N TRP A 395 -2.92 0.73 -70.68
CA TRP A 395 -3.49 1.61 -71.69
C TRP A 395 -5.00 1.52 -71.71
N TYR A 396 -5.62 2.66 -71.91
CA TYR A 396 -7.08 2.76 -72.01
C TYR A 396 -7.49 3.43 -73.30
N LYS A 397 -8.61 3.00 -73.90
CA LYS A 397 -9.33 3.69 -74.93
C LYS A 397 -10.60 4.29 -74.35
N GLY A 398 -10.59 5.61 -74.14
CA GLY A 398 -11.62 6.22 -73.30
C GLY A 398 -11.56 5.69 -71.89
N ALA A 399 -12.64 5.16 -71.32
CA ALA A 399 -12.71 4.58 -70.02
C ALA A 399 -12.47 3.03 -69.99
N THR A 400 -12.21 2.41 -71.16
CA THR A 400 -12.10 0.93 -71.26
C THR A 400 -10.63 0.51 -71.31
N PRO A 401 -10.16 -0.38 -70.42
CA PRO A 401 -8.79 -0.89 -70.45
C PRO A 401 -8.60 -1.74 -71.71
N ILE A 402 -7.45 -1.58 -72.37
CA ILE A 402 -7.05 -2.37 -73.53
C ILE A 402 -6.37 -3.63 -73.01
N ALA A 403 -6.99 -4.81 -73.22
CA ALA A 403 -6.51 -6.08 -72.68
C ALA A 403 -5.06 -6.37 -73.13
N GLY A 404 -4.18 -6.65 -72.11
CA GLY A 404 -2.78 -6.95 -72.32
C GLY A 404 -1.88 -5.77 -72.68
N ALA A 405 -2.40 -4.58 -72.80
CA ALA A 405 -1.60 -3.37 -73.12
C ALA A 405 -0.97 -2.77 -71.85
N THR A 406 0.11 -3.41 -71.38
CA THR A 406 0.80 -3.05 -70.09
C THR A 406 2.23 -2.57 -70.33
N SER A 407 2.67 -2.39 -71.59
CA SER A 407 4.01 -1.89 -71.92
C SER A 407 4.06 -0.34 -71.88
N LEU A 408 5.29 0.23 -71.80
CA LEU A 408 5.52 1.67 -71.84
C LEU A 408 5.08 2.33 -73.16
N THR A 409 4.94 1.52 -74.21
CA THR A 409 4.50 1.98 -75.51
C THR A 409 3.23 1.23 -75.96
N TYR A 410 2.38 1.94 -76.71
CA TYR A 410 1.19 1.39 -77.35
C TYR A 410 1.08 1.97 -78.78
N THR A 411 0.76 1.08 -79.77
CA THR A 411 0.63 1.46 -81.15
C THR A 411 -0.82 1.38 -81.65
#